data_b71108b61a57bf5ca05437bc804757f1
#
_entry.id   b71108b61a57bf5ca05437bc804757f1
#
_cell.length_a   1.000
_cell.length_b   1.000
_cell.length_c   1.000
_cell.angle_alpha   90.00
_cell.angle_beta   90.00
_cell.angle_gamma   90.00
#
_symmetry.space_group_name_H-M   'P 1'
#
loop_
_entity.id
_entity.type
_entity.pdbx_description
1 polymer ?
#
loop_
_entity_poly.entity_id
_entity_poly.type
_entity_poly.pdbx_seq_one_letter_code
_entity_poly.pdbx_strand_id
1 'polypeptide(L)'
;ICLIGTVLKDRYCVMERIGQGGGGSLYLARDMELGVFRAVKETSIIRKQEAKLMRFLEHPAIPKIVDYVEEEEFCYLIMEYIRGQSLGEILKNKGDFSIEETLRLGNEIAKVLEYLHSRKPAVCYGDLKPDNLMLSENGHLYLVDLGSAMLNYERKGRICEGTKGYAAPEQYQGRVSPASDIF
;
A
#
# COMPACT_ATOMS: atom_id res chain seq x y z
N ILE A 1 -6.51 18.38 11.25
CA ILE A 1 -6.98 17.78 12.53
C ILE A 1 -5.94 16.74 12.93
N CYS A 2 -5.52 16.75 14.20
CA CYS A 2 -4.59 15.73 14.71
C CYS A 2 -5.41 14.50 15.12
N LEU A 3 -5.26 13.40 14.41
CA LEU A 3 -5.98 12.14 14.70
C LEU A 3 -5.42 11.41 15.95
N ILE A 4 -4.20 11.75 16.39
CA ILE A 4 -3.54 11.10 17.52
C ILE A 4 -4.36 11.34 18.79
N GLY A 5 -4.62 10.27 19.54
CA GLY A 5 -5.45 10.25 20.75
C GLY A 5 -6.94 10.09 20.50
N THR A 6 -7.40 10.08 19.24
CA THR A 6 -8.81 9.79 18.92
C THR A 6 -9.08 8.28 18.92
N VAL A 7 -10.35 7.92 19.12
CA VAL A 7 -10.81 6.53 19.05
C VAL A 7 -11.81 6.42 17.90
N LEU A 8 -11.43 5.72 16.85
CA LEU A 8 -12.32 5.45 15.72
C LEU A 8 -13.23 4.25 16.03
N LYS A 9 -14.53 4.40 15.74
CA LYS A 9 -15.57 3.37 16.01
C LYS A 9 -15.56 2.84 17.45
N ASP A 10 -15.23 3.66 18.43
CA ASP A 10 -15.11 3.26 19.83
C ASP A 10 -14.17 2.04 20.07
N ARG A 11 -13.31 1.73 19.09
CA ARG A 11 -12.47 0.54 19.09
C ARG A 11 -11.01 0.80 18.79
N TYR A 12 -10.69 1.63 17.81
CA TYR A 12 -9.30 1.80 17.34
C TYR A 12 -8.71 3.09 17.92
N CYS A 13 -7.90 2.96 18.97
CA CYS A 13 -7.21 4.09 19.58
C CYS A 13 -5.98 4.45 18.76
N VAL A 14 -5.98 5.63 18.13
CA VAL A 14 -4.87 6.12 17.31
C VAL A 14 -3.76 6.64 18.21
N MET A 15 -2.55 6.08 18.07
CA MET A 15 -1.43 6.30 19.00
C MET A 15 -0.42 7.29 18.44
N GLU A 16 0.06 7.05 17.23
CA GLU A 16 1.12 7.85 16.62
C GLU A 16 1.03 7.82 15.09
N ARG A 17 1.61 8.82 14.44
CA ARG A 17 1.75 8.84 12.99
C ARG A 17 3.05 8.16 12.60
N ILE A 18 2.95 7.11 11.80
CA ILE A 18 4.08 6.29 11.35
C ILE A 18 4.48 6.58 9.88
N GLY A 19 3.67 7.35 9.15
CA GLY A 19 3.98 7.74 7.77
C GLY A 19 3.14 8.91 7.28
N GLN A 20 3.64 9.59 6.25
CA GLN A 20 2.93 10.65 5.54
C GLN A 20 3.39 10.68 4.09
N GLY A 21 2.46 10.77 3.15
CA GLY A 21 2.75 10.84 1.72
C GLY A 21 1.63 11.49 0.92
N GLY A 22 1.75 11.51 -0.39
CA GLY A 22 0.75 12.08 -1.29
C GLY A 22 -0.63 11.39 -1.23
N GLY A 23 -0.68 10.16 -0.72
CA GLY A 23 -1.91 9.39 -0.53
C GLY A 23 -2.62 9.63 0.80
N GLY A 24 -2.05 10.40 1.73
CA GLY A 24 -2.59 10.63 3.06
C GLY A 24 -1.59 10.36 4.18
N SER A 25 -2.08 10.24 5.40
CA SER A 25 -1.29 9.92 6.58
C SER A 25 -1.52 8.49 7.03
N LEU A 26 -0.49 7.86 7.54
CA LEU A 26 -0.53 6.50 8.10
C LEU A 26 -0.26 6.57 9.61
N TYR A 27 -1.11 5.95 10.37
CA TYR A 27 -1.03 5.92 11.84
C TYR A 27 -0.94 4.50 12.36
N LEU A 28 -0.26 4.34 13.50
CA LEU A 28 -0.36 3.17 14.35
C LEU A 28 -1.56 3.34 15.28
N ALA A 29 -2.40 2.33 15.37
CA ALA A 29 -3.51 2.30 16.31
C ALA A 29 -3.54 0.98 17.07
N ARG A 30 -4.17 1.00 18.25
CA ARG A 30 -4.47 -0.20 19.02
C ARG A 30 -5.94 -0.57 18.86
N ASP A 31 -6.18 -1.78 18.42
CA ASP A 31 -7.49 -2.42 18.48
C ASP A 31 -7.76 -2.81 19.95
N MET A 32 -8.63 -2.06 20.61
CA MET A 32 -8.89 -2.24 22.04
C MET A 32 -9.68 -3.52 22.36
N GLU A 33 -10.43 -4.05 21.40
CA GLU A 33 -11.15 -5.31 21.56
C GLU A 33 -10.21 -6.51 21.48
N LEU A 34 -9.31 -6.53 20.48
CA LEU A 34 -8.40 -7.65 20.24
C LEU A 34 -7.04 -7.50 20.90
N GLY A 35 -6.71 -6.30 21.41
CA GLY A 35 -5.43 -6.01 22.02
C GLY A 35 -4.23 -6.01 21.07
N VAL A 36 -4.46 -5.89 19.74
CA VAL A 36 -3.42 -5.95 18.70
C VAL A 36 -3.20 -4.59 18.06
N PHE A 37 -2.07 -4.42 17.40
CA PHE A 37 -1.80 -3.22 16.59
C PHE A 37 -2.45 -3.29 15.22
N ARG A 38 -2.85 -2.13 14.72
CA ARG A 38 -3.41 -1.89 13.39
C ARG A 38 -2.71 -0.73 12.72
N ALA A 39 -2.64 -0.74 11.39
CA ALA A 39 -2.32 0.43 10.60
C ALA A 39 -3.63 1.12 10.21
N VAL A 40 -3.69 2.44 10.37
CA VAL A 40 -4.82 3.28 9.97
C VAL A 40 -4.35 4.26 8.92
N LYS A 41 -4.82 4.10 7.70
CA LYS A 41 -4.55 5.04 6.61
C LYS A 41 -5.69 6.04 6.52
N GLU A 42 -5.36 7.30 6.81
CA GLU A 42 -6.22 8.45 6.57
C GLU A 42 -6.06 8.91 5.12
N THR A 43 -7.14 9.03 4.41
CA THR A 43 -7.13 9.54 3.03
C THR A 43 -8.37 10.39 2.78
N SER A 44 -8.30 11.30 1.80
CA SER A 44 -9.48 12.07 1.39
C SER A 44 -10.58 11.13 0.89
N ILE A 45 -11.84 11.47 1.19
CA ILE A 45 -13.03 10.74 0.74
C ILE A 45 -13.07 10.55 -0.78
N ILE A 46 -12.43 11.45 -1.53
CA ILE A 46 -12.32 11.37 -2.99
C ILE A 46 -11.51 10.13 -3.43
N ARG A 47 -10.60 9.66 -2.58
CA ARG A 47 -9.73 8.49 -2.84
C ARG A 47 -10.28 7.17 -2.29
N LYS A 48 -11.54 7.11 -1.89
CA LYS A 48 -12.17 5.88 -1.32
C LYS A 48 -12.15 4.66 -2.27
N GLN A 49 -11.80 4.84 -3.53
CA GLN A 49 -11.63 3.74 -4.48
C GLN A 49 -10.51 2.77 -4.06
N GLU A 50 -9.44 3.27 -3.42
CA GLU A 50 -8.39 2.42 -2.85
C GLU A 50 -8.97 1.40 -1.85
N ALA A 51 -9.77 1.86 -0.90
CA ALA A 51 -10.43 0.99 0.08
C ALA A 51 -11.33 -0.05 -0.58
N LYS A 52 -12.08 0.35 -1.61
CA LYS A 52 -12.92 -0.58 -2.38
C LYS A 52 -12.09 -1.62 -3.10
N LEU A 53 -11.00 -1.20 -3.74
CA LEU A 53 -10.11 -2.12 -4.46
C LEU A 53 -9.48 -3.12 -3.50
N MET A 54 -8.92 -2.66 -2.38
CA MET A 54 -8.28 -3.53 -1.39
C MET A 54 -9.22 -4.60 -0.81
N ARG A 55 -10.51 -4.29 -0.66
CA ARG A 55 -11.50 -5.26 -0.14
C ARG A 55 -11.67 -6.52 -1.00
N PHE A 56 -11.33 -6.45 -2.28
CA PHE A 56 -11.42 -7.55 -3.23
C PHE A 56 -10.09 -8.27 -3.46
N LEU A 57 -9.02 -7.80 -2.80
CA LEU A 57 -7.70 -8.38 -2.95
C LEU A 57 -7.36 -9.26 -1.73
N GLU A 58 -7.19 -10.53 -1.98
CA GLU A 58 -6.78 -11.52 -0.98
C GLU A 58 -5.50 -12.21 -1.45
N HIS A 59 -4.37 -11.77 -0.91
CA HIS A 59 -3.07 -12.35 -1.18
C HIS A 59 -2.17 -12.25 0.06
N PRO A 60 -1.35 -13.27 0.38
CA PRO A 60 -0.48 -13.25 1.57
C PRO A 60 0.46 -12.05 1.65
N ALA A 61 0.87 -11.51 0.51
CA ALA A 61 1.75 -10.35 0.41
C ALA A 61 0.99 -8.99 0.36
N ILE A 62 -0.31 -8.95 0.63
CA ILE A 62 -1.11 -7.72 0.70
C ILE A 62 -1.72 -7.63 2.10
N PRO A 63 -1.50 -6.51 2.84
CA PRO A 63 -2.10 -6.33 4.16
C PRO A 63 -3.62 -6.42 4.11
N LYS A 64 -4.21 -7.21 5.00
CA LYS A 64 -5.67 -7.39 5.04
C LYS A 64 -6.35 -6.14 5.59
N ILE A 65 -7.42 -5.70 4.92
CA ILE A 65 -8.34 -4.72 5.49
C ILE A 65 -9.13 -5.41 6.60
N VAL A 66 -9.17 -4.73 7.75
CA VAL A 66 -9.92 -5.16 8.94
C VAL A 66 -11.23 -4.39 9.04
N ASP A 67 -11.17 -3.08 8.77
CA ASP A 67 -12.34 -2.21 8.88
C ASP A 67 -12.19 -0.95 8.02
N TYR A 68 -13.29 -0.20 7.90
CA TYR A 68 -13.35 1.04 7.15
C TYR A 68 -14.29 2.04 7.84
N VAL A 69 -13.82 3.27 7.99
CA VAL A 69 -14.59 4.38 8.57
C VAL A 69 -14.67 5.49 7.54
N GLU A 70 -15.87 6.02 7.33
CA GLU A 70 -16.12 7.15 6.44
C GLU A 70 -16.64 8.32 7.26
N GLU A 71 -15.98 9.47 7.16
CA GLU A 71 -16.36 10.75 7.72
C GLU A 71 -16.60 11.76 6.59
N GLU A 72 -17.00 12.99 6.92
CA GLU A 72 -17.41 13.97 5.91
C GLU A 72 -16.33 14.26 4.85
N GLU A 73 -15.08 14.46 5.28
CA GLU A 73 -13.96 14.82 4.40
C GLU A 73 -12.92 13.72 4.21
N PHE A 74 -12.87 12.76 5.13
CA PHE A 74 -11.85 11.73 5.20
C PHE A 74 -12.45 10.34 5.26
N CYS A 75 -11.67 9.37 4.84
CA CYS A 75 -11.93 7.98 5.15
C CYS A 75 -10.68 7.34 5.77
N TYR A 76 -10.93 6.42 6.68
CA TYR A 76 -9.90 5.70 7.43
C TYR A 76 -9.98 4.23 7.09
N LEU A 77 -8.89 3.72 6.55
CA LEU A 77 -8.74 2.33 6.22
C LEU A 77 -7.96 1.65 7.34
N ILE A 78 -8.62 0.79 8.11
CA ILE A 78 -8.01 0.02 9.17
C ILE A 78 -7.53 -1.31 8.59
N MET A 79 -6.25 -1.59 8.73
CA MET A 79 -5.63 -2.76 8.12
C MET A 79 -4.63 -3.43 9.06
N GLU A 80 -4.17 -4.59 8.67
CA GLU A 80 -3.08 -5.30 9.33
C GLU A 80 -1.85 -4.40 9.46
N TYR A 81 -1.28 -4.34 10.67
CA TYR A 81 -0.02 -3.65 10.90
C TYR A 81 1.15 -4.59 10.65
N ILE A 82 1.97 -4.26 9.66
CA ILE A 82 3.16 -5.05 9.32
C ILE A 82 4.34 -4.52 10.12
N ARG A 83 4.84 -5.33 11.07
CA ARG A 83 6.10 -5.05 11.75
C ARG A 83 7.25 -5.35 10.84
N GLY A 84 8.05 -4.36 10.53
CA GLY A 84 9.19 -4.52 9.63
C GLY A 84 9.71 -3.18 9.12
N GLN A 85 10.49 -3.24 8.07
CA GLN A 85 11.08 -2.08 7.40
C GLN A 85 10.77 -2.14 5.91
N SER A 86 10.63 -0.98 5.26
CA SER A 86 10.59 -0.97 3.80
C SER A 86 11.93 -1.38 3.21
N LEU A 87 11.90 -1.95 2.00
CA LEU A 87 13.15 -2.26 1.28
C LEU A 87 13.96 -0.99 1.03
N GLY A 88 13.28 0.17 0.86
CA GLY A 88 13.94 1.47 0.74
C GLY A 88 14.73 1.85 1.99
N GLU A 89 14.16 1.65 3.19
CA GLU A 89 14.86 1.87 4.46
C GLU A 89 16.03 0.89 4.63
N ILE A 90 15.85 -0.38 4.28
CA ILE A 90 16.89 -1.40 4.37
C ILE A 90 18.06 -1.04 3.45
N LEU A 91 17.80 -0.70 2.18
CA LEU A 91 18.81 -0.27 1.23
C LEU A 91 19.59 0.95 1.72
N LYS A 92 18.87 1.94 2.27
CA LYS A 92 19.49 3.16 2.80
C LYS A 92 20.38 2.91 4.01
N ASN A 93 19.99 1.97 4.89
CA ASN A 93 20.67 1.75 6.17
C ASN A 93 21.73 0.65 6.09
N LYS A 94 21.54 -0.39 5.29
CA LYS A 94 22.41 -1.58 5.22
C LYS A 94 23.13 -1.72 3.87
N GLY A 95 22.75 -0.94 2.86
CA GLY A 95 23.28 -1.07 1.50
C GLY A 95 22.56 -2.15 0.69
N ASP A 96 23.24 -2.65 -0.33
CA ASP A 96 22.66 -3.56 -1.32
C ASP A 96 22.32 -4.93 -0.73
N PHE A 97 21.29 -5.56 -1.26
CA PHE A 97 20.96 -6.96 -0.98
C PHE A 97 21.93 -7.89 -1.69
N SER A 98 22.19 -9.06 -1.11
CA SER A 98 22.91 -10.14 -1.79
C SER A 98 22.12 -10.59 -3.04
N ILE A 99 22.83 -11.25 -3.96
CA ILE A 99 22.18 -11.81 -5.17
C ILE A 99 21.05 -12.76 -4.79
N GLU A 100 21.28 -13.63 -3.80
CA GLU A 100 20.30 -14.59 -3.33
C GLU A 100 19.05 -13.90 -2.76
N GLU A 101 19.23 -12.89 -1.90
CA GLU A 101 18.12 -12.10 -1.36
C GLU A 101 17.36 -11.35 -2.46
N THR A 102 18.08 -10.75 -3.42
CA THR A 102 17.48 -10.05 -4.56
C THR A 102 16.61 -10.98 -5.39
N LEU A 103 17.10 -12.19 -5.70
CA LEU A 103 16.34 -13.18 -6.45
C LEU A 103 15.11 -13.68 -5.68
N ARG A 104 15.24 -13.90 -4.38
CA ARG A 104 14.13 -14.30 -3.51
C ARG A 104 13.06 -13.22 -3.47
N LEU A 105 13.43 -11.97 -3.15
CA LEU A 105 12.51 -10.84 -3.09
C LEU A 105 11.86 -10.56 -4.45
N GLY A 106 12.63 -10.59 -5.53
CA GLY A 106 12.12 -10.42 -6.90
C GLY A 106 11.07 -11.47 -7.26
N ASN A 107 11.27 -12.73 -6.87
CA ASN A 107 10.29 -13.79 -7.08
C ASN A 107 9.00 -13.56 -6.26
N GLU A 108 9.10 -13.08 -5.03
CA GLU A 108 7.92 -12.74 -4.22
C GLU A 108 7.15 -11.55 -4.81
N ILE A 109 7.85 -10.53 -5.28
CA ILE A 109 7.26 -9.37 -5.98
C ILE A 109 6.54 -9.84 -7.25
N ALA A 110 7.19 -10.67 -8.06
CA ALA A 110 6.59 -11.19 -9.30
C ALA A 110 5.29 -11.95 -9.05
N LYS A 111 5.22 -12.76 -7.98
CA LYS A 111 4.00 -13.50 -7.61
C LYS A 111 2.84 -12.59 -7.22
N VAL A 112 3.08 -11.54 -6.44
CA VAL A 112 2.00 -10.61 -6.07
C VAL A 112 1.55 -9.77 -7.26
N LEU A 113 2.45 -9.39 -8.17
CA LEU A 113 2.10 -8.71 -9.42
C LEU A 113 1.30 -9.63 -10.35
N GLU A 114 1.72 -10.89 -10.52
CA GLU A 114 0.96 -11.89 -11.27
C GLU A 114 -0.47 -12.05 -10.73
N TYR A 115 -0.61 -12.11 -9.39
CA TYR A 115 -1.93 -12.13 -8.75
C TYR A 115 -2.76 -10.89 -9.11
N LEU A 116 -2.22 -9.67 -9.02
CA LEU A 116 -2.92 -8.44 -9.35
C LEU A 116 -3.31 -8.38 -10.84
N HIS A 117 -2.38 -8.72 -11.72
CA HIS A 117 -2.59 -8.69 -13.17
C HIS A 117 -3.57 -9.77 -13.66
N SER A 118 -3.70 -10.90 -12.94
CA SER A 118 -4.65 -11.97 -13.26
C SER A 118 -6.09 -11.66 -12.86
N ARG A 119 -6.33 -10.59 -12.10
CA ARG A 119 -7.71 -10.19 -11.73
C ARG A 119 -8.51 -9.80 -12.97
N LYS A 120 -9.83 -9.87 -12.85
CA LYS A 120 -10.76 -9.47 -13.92
C LYS A 120 -11.74 -8.44 -13.39
N PRO A 121 -11.54 -7.15 -13.71
CA PRO A 121 -10.45 -6.60 -14.55
C PRO A 121 -9.08 -6.64 -13.86
N ALA A 122 -8.01 -6.62 -14.66
CA ALA A 122 -6.65 -6.59 -14.14
C ALA A 122 -6.40 -5.35 -13.29
N VAL A 123 -5.69 -5.51 -12.19
CA VAL A 123 -5.27 -4.43 -11.30
C VAL A 123 -3.82 -4.08 -11.65
N CYS A 124 -3.56 -2.82 -12.01
CA CYS A 124 -2.22 -2.27 -12.15
C CYS A 124 -1.86 -1.59 -10.83
N TYR A 125 -0.68 -1.86 -10.30
CA TYR A 125 -0.23 -1.28 -9.02
C TYR A 125 0.16 0.20 -9.16
N GLY A 126 0.94 0.55 -10.18
CA GLY A 126 1.21 1.91 -10.63
C GLY A 126 2.30 2.69 -9.88
N ASP A 127 2.78 2.22 -8.72
CA ASP A 127 3.86 2.88 -7.94
C ASP A 127 4.79 1.85 -7.28
N LEU A 128 5.26 0.87 -8.06
CA LEU A 128 6.19 -0.13 -7.55
C LEU A 128 7.56 0.51 -7.28
N LYS A 129 7.98 0.46 -6.02
CA LYS A 129 9.27 0.99 -5.57
C LYS A 129 9.65 0.37 -4.22
N PRO A 130 10.93 0.40 -3.82
CA PRO A 130 11.39 -0.17 -2.57
C PRO A 130 10.68 0.37 -1.31
N ASP A 131 10.25 1.64 -1.31
CA ASP A 131 9.55 2.23 -0.18
C ASP A 131 8.14 1.63 0.04
N ASN A 132 7.52 1.07 -1.01
CA ASN A 132 6.21 0.45 -0.98
C ASN A 132 6.26 -1.08 -0.79
N LEU A 133 7.44 -1.62 -0.53
CA LEU A 133 7.69 -3.04 -0.28
C LEU A 133 8.22 -3.19 1.14
N MET A 134 7.44 -3.79 2.03
CA MET A 134 7.84 -4.01 3.43
C MET A 134 8.30 -5.45 3.65
N LEU A 135 9.46 -5.60 4.26
CA LEU A 135 9.96 -6.88 4.75
C LEU A 135 9.64 -6.96 6.24
N SER A 136 8.77 -7.90 6.61
CA SER A 136 8.40 -8.12 8.01
C SER A 136 9.55 -8.73 8.81
N GLU A 137 9.47 -8.65 10.15
CA GLU A 137 10.43 -9.29 11.06
C GLU A 137 10.57 -10.80 10.84
N ASN A 138 9.52 -11.44 10.31
CA ASN A 138 9.51 -12.87 9.97
C ASN A 138 10.04 -13.17 8.54
N GLY A 139 10.54 -12.15 7.83
CA GLY A 139 11.11 -12.30 6.49
C GLY A 139 10.08 -12.39 5.35
N HIS A 140 8.79 -12.16 5.59
CA HIS A 140 7.76 -12.09 4.55
C HIS A 140 7.69 -10.71 3.91
N LEU A 141 7.57 -10.68 2.59
CA LEU A 141 7.41 -9.47 1.82
C LEU A 141 5.93 -9.08 1.73
N TYR A 142 5.67 -7.78 1.90
CA TYR A 142 4.34 -7.18 1.73
C TYR A 142 4.40 -6.03 0.74
N LEU A 143 3.45 -6.02 -0.18
CA LEU A 143 3.18 -4.89 -1.06
C LEU A 143 2.18 -3.97 -0.36
N VAL A 144 2.65 -2.79 0.05
CA VAL A 144 1.85 -1.80 0.79
C VAL A 144 1.51 -0.62 -0.10
N ASP A 145 0.58 0.23 0.34
CA ASP A 145 0.15 1.44 -0.37
C ASP A 145 -0.44 1.22 -1.78
N LEU A 146 -1.66 0.71 -1.82
CA LEU A 146 -2.42 0.57 -3.07
C LEU A 146 -3.09 1.88 -3.54
N GLY A 147 -2.65 3.04 -3.02
CA GLY A 147 -3.24 4.36 -3.36
C GLY A 147 -3.12 4.76 -4.82
N SER A 148 -2.14 4.23 -5.53
CA SER A 148 -1.95 4.41 -6.97
C SER A 148 -2.51 3.26 -7.80
N ALA A 149 -2.99 2.19 -7.16
CA ALA A 149 -3.53 1.04 -7.86
C ALA A 149 -4.85 1.36 -8.56
N MET A 150 -5.01 0.84 -9.75
CA MET A 150 -6.19 1.08 -10.59
C MET A 150 -6.60 -0.15 -11.37
N LEU A 151 -7.89 -0.21 -11.67
CA LEU A 151 -8.41 -1.21 -12.59
C LEU A 151 -8.04 -0.84 -14.05
N ASN A 152 -7.66 -1.82 -14.82
CA ASN A 152 -7.16 -1.64 -16.18
C ASN A 152 -8.11 -0.91 -17.16
N TYR A 153 -9.42 -0.81 -16.84
CA TYR A 153 -10.40 -0.09 -17.68
C TYR A 153 -10.62 1.38 -17.26
N GLU A 154 -10.14 1.82 -16.09
CA GLU A 154 -10.34 3.19 -15.58
C GLU A 154 -9.41 4.24 -16.23
N ARG A 155 -8.81 3.91 -17.37
CA ARG A 155 -7.63 4.54 -17.99
C ARG A 155 -7.81 5.89 -18.63
N LYS A 156 -9.01 6.44 -18.76
CA LYS A 156 -9.18 7.69 -19.53
C LYS A 156 -9.06 8.92 -18.64
N GLY A 157 -7.93 9.65 -18.77
CA GLY A 157 -7.79 11.02 -18.31
C GLY A 157 -7.17 11.23 -16.92
N ARG A 158 -6.70 10.18 -16.22
CA ARG A 158 -5.91 10.36 -14.99
C ARG A 158 -4.42 10.38 -15.33
N ILE A 159 -3.75 11.47 -14.96
CA ILE A 159 -2.29 11.50 -14.89
C ILE A 159 -1.91 10.52 -13.79
N CYS A 160 -1.23 9.43 -14.14
CA CYS A 160 -0.68 8.53 -13.13
C CYS A 160 0.51 9.21 -12.47
N GLU A 161 0.37 9.48 -11.19
CA GLU A 161 1.42 9.99 -10.33
C GLU A 161 2.38 8.82 -9.96
N GLY A 162 3.21 8.40 -10.91
CA GLY A 162 4.30 7.48 -10.60
C GLY A 162 5.47 8.21 -9.96
N THR A 163 6.24 7.51 -9.13
CA THR A 163 7.44 8.07 -8.50
C THR A 163 8.55 8.24 -9.53
N LYS A 164 9.11 9.45 -9.64
CA LYS A 164 10.23 9.73 -10.55
C LYS A 164 11.39 8.77 -10.31
N GLY A 165 11.86 8.14 -11.38
CA GLY A 165 12.94 7.13 -11.33
C GLY A 165 12.45 5.68 -11.26
N TYR A 166 11.14 5.46 -10.97
CA TYR A 166 10.51 4.14 -10.93
C TYR A 166 9.34 4.02 -11.90
N ALA A 167 8.69 5.15 -12.24
CA ALA A 167 7.56 5.14 -13.13
C ALA A 167 7.97 4.86 -14.57
N ALA A 168 7.25 3.96 -15.24
CA ALA A 168 7.42 3.65 -16.65
C ALA A 168 7.11 4.89 -17.54
N PRO A 169 7.78 5.04 -18.70
CA PRO A 169 7.60 6.21 -19.56
C PRO A 169 6.16 6.47 -19.98
N GLU A 170 5.37 5.43 -20.21
CA GLU A 170 3.96 5.54 -20.59
C GLU A 170 3.07 6.06 -19.45
N GLN A 171 3.49 5.92 -18.19
CA GLN A 171 2.74 6.46 -17.05
C GLN A 171 2.69 7.98 -17.08
N TYR A 172 3.78 8.64 -17.49
CA TYR A 172 3.81 10.09 -17.69
C TYR A 172 2.88 10.59 -18.82
N GLN A 173 2.40 9.66 -19.65
CA GLN A 173 1.42 9.94 -20.72
C GLN A 173 -0.01 9.53 -20.29
N GLY A 174 -0.22 9.22 -19.00
CA GLY A 174 -1.51 8.78 -18.48
C GLY A 174 -1.94 7.38 -18.94
N ARG A 175 -0.97 6.57 -19.38
CA ARG A 175 -1.20 5.18 -19.82
C ARG A 175 -0.54 4.23 -18.84
N VAL A 176 -1.35 3.44 -18.13
CA VAL A 176 -0.88 2.40 -17.21
C VAL A 176 -1.34 1.04 -17.69
N SER A 177 -0.48 0.06 -17.57
CA SER A 177 -0.76 -1.32 -17.94
C SER A 177 -0.04 -2.26 -16.96
N PRO A 178 -0.40 -3.54 -16.92
CA PRO A 178 0.37 -4.53 -16.19
C PRO A 178 1.87 -4.50 -16.52
N ALA A 179 2.24 -4.16 -17.77
CA ALA A 179 3.63 -4.01 -18.18
C ALA A 179 4.34 -2.82 -17.48
N SER A 180 3.59 -1.77 -17.12
CA SER A 180 4.17 -0.61 -16.41
C SER A 180 4.64 -0.94 -14.99
N ASP A 181 4.07 -1.98 -14.37
CA ASP A 181 4.50 -2.45 -13.05
C ASP A 181 5.77 -3.31 -13.11
N ILE A 182 6.23 -3.67 -14.30
CA ILE A 182 7.43 -4.50 -14.52
C ILE A 182 8.65 -3.64 -14.88
N PHE A 183 8.44 -2.34 -15.18
CA PHE A 183 9.50 -1.40 -15.52
C PHE A 183 10.43 -1.13 -14.34
#